data_f2df757a7fa31628b0cc7e74f1a3abd3
#
_entry.id   f2df757a7fa31628b0cc7e74f1a3abd3
#
_cell.length_a   1.000
_cell.length_b   1.000
_cell.length_c   1.000
_cell.angle_alpha   90.00
_cell.angle_beta   90.00
_cell.angle_gamma   90.00
#
_symmetry.space_group_name_H-M   'P 1'
#
loop_
_entity.id
_entity.type
_entity.pdbx_description
1 polymer ?
#
loop_
_entity_poly.entity_id
_entity_poly.type
_entity_poly.pdbx_seq_one_letter_code
_entity_poly.pdbx_strand_id
1 'polypeptide(L)'
;MIVRWKDNIVEIGAGRPVVIQSMTNTDTADVESSTKQVLELAQAGSELVRLTVNTPAAAKAIPEIRRRLDETGCFVPLVGDFHYNGHKLLTEYRECAEALSKYRINPGNVGKGDKQEENFRTMVELAKKYDKPVRIGVNWGCLLYTSPSPRDTERS
;
A
#
# COMPACT_ATOMS: atom_id res chain seq x y z
N MET A 1 -9.10 -2.90 -10.54
CA MET A 1 -8.60 -2.89 -9.14
C MET A 1 -9.33 -1.80 -8.36
N ILE A 2 -9.86 -2.15 -7.23
CA ILE A 2 -10.56 -1.19 -6.37
C ILE A 2 -9.73 -0.96 -5.12
N VAL A 3 -9.38 0.29 -4.87
CA VAL A 3 -8.65 0.71 -3.69
C VAL A 3 -9.56 1.64 -2.89
N ARG A 4 -9.77 1.33 -1.64
CA ARG A 4 -10.74 2.10 -0.85
C ARG A 4 -10.32 2.31 0.59
N TRP A 5 -10.81 3.40 1.15
CA TRP A 5 -10.78 3.64 2.58
C TRP A 5 -12.13 4.25 2.96
N LYS A 6 -12.86 3.55 3.82
CA LYS A 6 -14.24 3.91 4.19
C LYS A 6 -15.08 4.06 2.92
N ASP A 7 -15.74 5.17 2.73
CA ASP A 7 -16.62 5.41 1.57
C ASP A 7 -15.86 5.97 0.35
N ASN A 8 -14.57 6.23 0.50
CA ASN A 8 -13.76 6.76 -0.60
C ASN A 8 -13.20 5.60 -1.43
N ILE A 9 -13.70 5.47 -2.64
CA ILE A 9 -13.36 4.37 -3.55
C ILE A 9 -12.63 4.93 -4.76
N VAL A 10 -11.48 4.33 -5.08
CA VAL A 10 -10.69 4.68 -6.26
C VAL A 10 -10.60 3.45 -7.15
N GLU A 11 -11.07 3.55 -8.38
CA GLU A 11 -11.01 2.44 -9.34
C GLU A 11 -9.84 2.66 -10.29
N ILE A 12 -9.00 1.64 -10.44
CA ILE A 12 -7.81 1.68 -11.29
C ILE A 12 -7.90 0.54 -12.29
N GLY A 13 -7.50 0.81 -13.55
CA GLY A 13 -7.45 -0.23 -14.56
C GLY A 13 -7.85 0.25 -15.94
N ALA A 14 -7.89 -0.68 -16.90
CA ALA A 14 -8.23 -0.39 -18.28
C ALA A 14 -9.66 0.15 -18.39
N GLY A 15 -9.84 1.21 -19.19
CA GLY A 15 -11.14 1.83 -19.36
C GLY A 15 -11.53 2.80 -18.25
N ARG A 16 -10.65 3.03 -17.28
CA ARG A 16 -10.88 3.98 -16.20
C ARG A 16 -10.04 5.23 -16.41
N PRO A 17 -10.46 6.37 -15.83
CA PRO A 17 -9.63 7.58 -15.87
C PRO A 17 -8.29 7.34 -15.18
N VAL A 18 -7.29 8.11 -15.57
CA VAL A 18 -5.98 8.07 -14.92
C VAL A 18 -6.13 8.51 -13.48
N VAL A 19 -5.55 7.71 -12.56
CA VAL A 19 -5.60 7.99 -11.13
C VAL A 19 -4.34 8.76 -10.74
N ILE A 20 -4.52 9.84 -9.99
CA ILE A 20 -3.41 10.65 -9.51
C ILE A 20 -2.90 10.02 -8.21
N GLN A 21 -1.69 9.51 -8.27
CA GLN A 21 -1.02 8.91 -7.11
C GLN A 21 0.25 9.67 -6.82
N SER A 22 0.43 10.03 -5.57
CA SER A 22 1.64 10.73 -5.10
C SER A 22 2.32 9.89 -4.03
N MET A 23 3.61 10.14 -3.84
CA MET A 23 4.40 9.45 -2.83
C MET A 23 4.96 10.48 -1.84
N THR A 24 4.92 10.15 -0.56
CA THR A 24 5.56 10.99 0.44
C THR A 24 7.08 10.89 0.33
N ASN A 25 7.76 11.96 0.69
CA ASN A 25 9.22 11.96 0.78
C ASN A 25 9.70 12.15 2.22
N THR A 26 8.79 12.07 3.18
CA THR A 26 9.11 12.12 4.59
C THR A 26 9.50 10.74 5.11
N ASP A 27 10.15 10.71 6.27
CA ASP A 27 10.33 9.45 6.99
C ASP A 27 8.96 9.00 7.52
N THR A 28 8.49 7.85 7.08
CA THR A 28 7.17 7.35 7.47
C THR A 28 7.06 7.18 8.99
N ALA A 29 8.16 6.88 9.66
CA ALA A 29 8.18 6.75 11.12
C ALA A 29 7.90 8.09 11.83
N ASP A 30 8.09 9.21 11.13
CA ASP A 30 7.74 10.53 11.63
C ASP A 30 6.27 10.79 11.33
N VAL A 31 5.42 10.47 12.29
CA VAL A 31 3.95 10.54 12.13
C VAL A 31 3.49 11.95 11.79
N GLU A 32 4.03 12.95 12.49
CA GLU A 32 3.60 14.34 12.30
C GLU A 32 3.89 14.83 10.89
N SER A 33 5.14 14.68 10.44
CA SER A 33 5.55 15.12 9.09
C SER A 33 4.84 14.35 8.01
N SER A 34 4.68 13.04 8.18
CA SER A 34 4.03 12.20 7.19
C SER A 34 2.54 12.51 7.08
N THR A 35 1.87 12.70 8.20
CA THR A 35 0.45 13.07 8.20
C THR A 35 0.25 14.40 7.49
N LYS A 36 1.08 15.39 7.80
CA LYS A 36 1.01 16.70 7.16
C LYS A 36 1.21 16.60 5.66
N GLN A 37 2.20 15.83 5.21
CA GLN A 37 2.46 15.70 3.78
C GLN A 37 1.32 14.97 3.07
N VAL A 38 0.75 13.92 3.66
CA VAL A 38 -0.40 13.24 3.07
C VAL A 38 -1.56 14.21 2.90
N LEU A 39 -1.84 15.04 3.91
CA LEU A 39 -2.89 16.04 3.81
C LEU A 39 -2.63 17.03 2.67
N GLU A 40 -1.40 17.51 2.54
CA GLU A 40 -1.03 18.43 1.47
C GLU A 40 -1.22 17.78 0.10
N LEU A 41 -0.79 16.53 -0.07
CA LEU A 41 -0.92 15.82 -1.32
C LEU A 41 -2.38 15.56 -1.67
N ALA A 42 -3.20 15.18 -0.69
CA ALA A 42 -4.62 14.95 -0.91
C ALA A 42 -5.34 16.25 -1.31
N GLN A 43 -4.99 17.36 -0.66
CA GLN A 43 -5.57 18.66 -0.98
C GLN A 43 -5.14 19.14 -2.36
N ALA A 44 -3.97 18.72 -2.82
CA ALA A 44 -3.48 19.05 -4.16
C ALA A 44 -4.11 18.20 -5.27
N GLY A 45 -4.92 17.22 -4.91
CA GLY A 45 -5.65 16.40 -5.89
C GLY A 45 -5.23 14.95 -5.97
N SER A 46 -4.32 14.49 -5.11
CA SER A 46 -3.93 13.08 -5.12
C SER A 46 -5.08 12.19 -4.67
N GLU A 47 -5.37 11.18 -5.45
CA GLU A 47 -6.43 10.22 -5.16
C GLU A 47 -5.93 9.05 -4.31
N LEU A 48 -4.64 8.75 -4.42
CA LEU A 48 -3.94 7.76 -3.61
C LEU A 48 -2.64 8.38 -3.13
N VAL A 49 -2.21 8.02 -1.92
CA VAL A 49 -0.90 8.46 -1.41
C VAL A 49 -0.12 7.24 -0.97
N ARG A 50 1.12 7.13 -1.47
CA ARG A 50 2.01 6.01 -1.18
C ARG A 50 3.05 6.40 -0.14
N LEU A 51 3.23 5.54 0.85
CA LEU A 51 4.23 5.71 1.90
C LEU A 51 5.14 4.49 1.92
N THR A 52 6.43 4.71 2.13
CA THR A 52 7.39 3.62 2.27
C THR A 52 7.23 2.96 3.64
N VAL A 53 7.10 1.64 3.64
CA VAL A 53 7.00 0.86 4.88
C VAL A 53 8.07 -0.21 4.84
N ASN A 54 9.27 0.13 5.31
CA ASN A 54 10.41 -0.77 5.26
C ASN A 54 11.08 -1.01 6.62
N THR A 55 10.52 -0.46 7.69
CA THR A 55 11.03 -0.65 9.05
C THR A 55 9.89 -0.90 10.01
N PRO A 56 10.14 -1.54 11.16
CA PRO A 56 9.13 -1.67 12.20
C PRO A 56 8.58 -0.32 12.67
N ALA A 57 9.43 0.69 12.78
CA ALA A 57 9.01 2.03 13.19
C ALA A 57 8.00 2.61 12.18
N ALA A 58 8.26 2.44 10.88
CA ALA A 58 7.33 2.89 9.85
C ALA A 58 6.00 2.13 9.94
N ALA A 59 6.06 0.82 10.12
CA ALA A 59 4.86 0.00 10.24
C ALA A 59 4.01 0.42 11.45
N LYS A 60 4.63 0.72 12.56
CA LYS A 60 3.92 1.20 13.75
C LYS A 60 3.31 2.58 13.54
N ALA A 61 3.93 3.40 12.72
CA ALA A 61 3.46 4.77 12.45
C ALA A 61 2.21 4.80 11.58
N ILE A 62 2.04 3.85 10.69
CA ILE A 62 0.94 3.84 9.72
C ILE A 62 -0.45 3.92 10.38
N PRO A 63 -0.78 3.12 11.40
CA PRO A 63 -2.09 3.24 12.04
C PRO A 63 -2.32 4.62 12.65
N GLU A 64 -1.30 5.22 13.22
CA GLU A 64 -1.41 6.54 13.81
C GLU A 64 -1.60 7.62 12.74
N ILE A 65 -0.88 7.50 11.62
CA ILE A 65 -1.07 8.42 10.50
C ILE A 65 -2.52 8.31 9.99
N ARG A 66 -3.02 7.07 9.84
CA ARG A 66 -4.38 6.82 9.37
C ARG A 66 -5.41 7.44 10.33
N ARG A 67 -5.20 7.24 11.62
CA ARG A 67 -6.10 7.78 12.63
C ARG A 67 -6.17 9.30 12.59
N ARG A 68 -5.01 9.95 12.48
CA ARG A 68 -4.96 11.42 12.41
C ARG A 68 -5.62 11.95 11.14
N LEU A 69 -5.44 11.27 10.02
CA LEU A 69 -6.10 11.64 8.78
C LEU A 69 -7.61 11.51 8.89
N ASP A 70 -8.08 10.41 9.47
CA ASP A 70 -9.51 10.19 9.67
C ASP A 70 -10.14 11.27 10.56
N GLU A 71 -9.42 11.68 11.61
CA GLU A 71 -9.90 12.74 12.51
C GLU A 71 -10.04 14.09 11.81
N THR A 72 -9.24 14.34 10.79
CA THR A 72 -9.33 15.57 10.01
C THR A 72 -10.30 15.47 8.84
N GLY A 73 -10.93 14.31 8.66
CA GLY A 73 -11.85 14.09 7.55
C GLY A 73 -11.17 13.75 6.23
N CYS A 74 -9.89 13.42 6.25
CA CYS A 74 -9.16 13.03 5.05
C CYS A 74 -9.19 11.51 4.90
N PHE A 75 -9.98 11.01 3.95
CA PHE A 75 -10.14 9.58 3.74
C PHE A 75 -9.40 9.09 2.49
N VAL A 76 -8.32 9.76 2.10
CA VAL A 76 -7.51 9.32 0.98
C VAL A 76 -6.94 7.94 1.27
N PRO A 77 -7.09 6.95 0.34
CA PRO A 77 -6.53 5.63 0.56
C PRO A 77 -5.01 5.68 0.59
N LEU A 78 -4.41 4.93 1.49
CA LEU A 78 -2.96 4.86 1.65
C LEU A 78 -2.44 3.57 1.03
N VAL A 79 -1.34 3.70 0.29
CA VAL A 79 -0.65 2.56 -0.33
C VAL A 79 0.67 2.35 0.41
N GLY A 80 0.88 1.15 0.91
CA GLY A 80 2.14 0.80 1.56
C GLY A 80 3.12 0.23 0.54
N ASP A 81 4.30 0.86 0.45
CA ASP A 81 5.36 0.41 -0.44
C ASP A 81 6.34 -0.44 0.37
N PHE A 82 6.29 -1.74 0.17
CA PHE A 82 7.07 -2.71 0.94
C PHE A 82 8.29 -3.18 0.17
N HIS A 83 9.35 -3.48 0.90
CA HIS A 83 10.60 -4.02 0.37
C HIS A 83 10.79 -5.47 0.86
N TYR A 84 12.03 -5.89 1.03
CA TYR A 84 12.36 -7.29 1.33
C TYR A 84 11.71 -7.87 2.60
N ASN A 85 11.35 -7.04 3.56
CA ASN A 85 10.79 -7.48 4.83
C ASN A 85 9.28 -7.26 4.94
N GLY A 86 8.60 -6.96 3.83
CA GLY A 86 7.17 -6.66 3.86
C GLY A 86 6.34 -7.77 4.45
N HIS A 87 6.66 -9.03 4.13
CA HIS A 87 5.93 -10.17 4.66
C HIS A 87 6.00 -10.24 6.19
N LYS A 88 7.14 -9.87 6.77
CA LYS A 88 7.30 -9.84 8.23
C LYS A 88 6.52 -8.69 8.85
N LEU A 89 6.61 -7.50 8.24
CA LEU A 89 5.95 -6.32 8.77
C LEU A 89 4.42 -6.47 8.74
N LEU A 90 3.88 -7.02 7.66
CA LEU A 90 2.44 -7.24 7.57
C LEU A 90 1.97 -8.32 8.55
N THR A 91 2.81 -9.31 8.83
CA THR A 91 2.47 -10.36 9.78
C THR A 91 2.52 -9.85 11.23
N GLU A 92 3.55 -9.11 11.58
CA GLU A 92 3.75 -8.64 12.96
C GLU A 92 2.89 -7.43 13.31
N TYR A 93 2.64 -6.54 12.34
CA TYR A 93 1.92 -5.29 12.56
C TYR A 93 0.56 -5.32 11.86
N ARG A 94 -0.35 -6.05 12.48
CA ARG A 94 -1.71 -6.22 11.95
C ARG A 94 -2.42 -4.90 11.71
N GLU A 95 -2.26 -3.94 12.62
CA GLU A 95 -2.91 -2.64 12.49
C GLU A 95 -2.41 -1.88 11.27
N CYS A 96 -1.13 -2.04 10.92
CA CYS A 96 -0.57 -1.49 9.69
C CYS A 96 -1.25 -2.12 8.47
N ALA A 97 -1.38 -3.44 8.47
CA ALA A 97 -2.01 -4.15 7.36
C ALA A 97 -3.45 -3.69 7.15
N GLU A 98 -4.18 -3.44 8.22
CA GLU A 98 -5.57 -2.99 8.16
C GLU A 98 -5.70 -1.52 7.76
N ALA A 99 -4.76 -0.67 8.17
CA ALA A 99 -4.82 0.76 7.90
C ALA A 99 -4.50 1.11 6.45
N LEU A 100 -3.72 0.29 5.77
CA LEU A 100 -3.39 0.48 4.37
C LEU A 100 -4.51 -0.03 3.47
N SER A 101 -4.71 0.65 2.35
CA SER A 101 -5.75 0.25 1.39
C SER A 101 -5.21 -0.57 0.23
N LYS A 102 -3.90 -0.58 0.04
CA LYS A 102 -3.25 -1.33 -1.02
C LYS A 102 -1.81 -1.60 -0.62
N TYR A 103 -1.28 -2.74 -1.04
CA TYR A 103 0.13 -3.07 -0.83
C TYR A 103 0.86 -3.11 -2.17
N ARG A 104 2.03 -2.50 -2.20
CA ARG A 104 2.94 -2.57 -3.33
C ARG A 104 4.21 -3.25 -2.86
N ILE A 105 4.67 -4.25 -3.62
CA ILE A 105 5.82 -5.06 -3.24
C ILE A 105 6.91 -4.92 -4.28
N ASN A 106 8.14 -4.66 -3.83
CA ASN A 106 9.29 -4.65 -4.70
C ASN A 106 9.97 -6.02 -4.62
N PRO A 107 9.86 -6.85 -5.68
CA PRO A 107 10.35 -8.24 -5.63
C PRO A 107 11.85 -8.35 -5.58
N GLY A 108 12.59 -7.36 -6.06
CA GLY A 108 14.05 -7.40 -6.07
C GLY A 108 14.65 -7.48 -4.67
N ASN A 109 13.88 -7.18 -3.65
CA ASN A 109 14.36 -7.09 -2.28
C ASN A 109 13.67 -8.05 -1.32
N VAL A 110 12.97 -9.07 -1.83
CA VAL A 110 12.17 -9.95 -0.97
C VAL A 110 12.85 -11.31 -0.72
N GLY A 111 14.04 -11.49 -1.22
CA GLY A 111 14.79 -12.75 -1.09
C GLY A 111 15.05 -13.36 -2.45
N LYS A 112 15.63 -14.54 -2.47
CA LYS A 112 15.99 -15.22 -3.70
C LYS A 112 15.41 -16.63 -3.74
N GLY A 113 15.07 -17.08 -4.95
CA GLY A 113 14.63 -18.44 -5.19
C GLY A 113 13.34 -18.79 -4.45
N ASP A 114 13.35 -19.95 -3.82
CA ASP A 114 12.18 -20.47 -3.13
C ASP A 114 11.70 -19.55 -1.99
N LYS A 115 12.64 -18.89 -1.34
CA LYS A 115 12.33 -17.99 -0.25
C LYS A 115 11.60 -16.76 -0.73
N GLN A 116 11.96 -16.25 -1.90
CA GLN A 116 11.29 -15.12 -2.52
C GLN A 116 9.83 -15.46 -2.83
N GLU A 117 9.60 -16.64 -3.40
CA GLU A 117 8.26 -17.10 -3.72
C GLU A 117 7.42 -17.29 -2.46
N GLU A 118 8.01 -17.89 -1.43
CA GLU A 118 7.33 -18.08 -0.15
C GLU A 118 6.93 -16.74 0.48
N ASN A 119 7.82 -15.77 0.45
CA ASN A 119 7.55 -14.44 0.99
C ASN A 119 6.44 -13.73 0.23
N PHE A 120 6.44 -13.84 -1.10
CA PHE A 120 5.35 -13.28 -1.91
C PHE A 120 4.03 -13.93 -1.59
N ARG A 121 4.04 -15.25 -1.43
CA ARG A 121 2.82 -16.00 -1.10
C ARG A 121 2.25 -15.53 0.24
N THR A 122 3.11 -15.33 1.23
CA THR A 122 2.69 -14.82 2.53
C THR A 122 2.03 -13.45 2.39
N MET A 123 2.62 -12.55 1.61
CA MET A 123 2.05 -11.21 1.42
C MET A 123 0.72 -11.26 0.68
N VAL A 124 0.60 -12.11 -0.31
CA VAL A 124 -0.67 -12.28 -1.05
C VAL A 124 -1.75 -12.84 -0.13
N GLU A 125 -1.41 -13.81 0.71
CA GLU A 125 -2.36 -14.37 1.66
C GLU A 125 -2.84 -13.33 2.68
N LEU A 126 -1.93 -12.50 3.15
CA LEU A 126 -2.29 -11.42 4.07
C LEU A 126 -3.18 -10.38 3.37
N ALA A 127 -2.89 -10.07 2.11
CA ALA A 127 -3.73 -9.16 1.35
C ALA A 127 -5.15 -9.72 1.19
N LYS A 128 -5.27 -11.01 0.96
CA LYS A 128 -6.58 -11.67 0.90
C LYS A 128 -7.29 -11.63 2.24
N LYS A 129 -6.56 -11.89 3.31
CA LYS A 129 -7.12 -11.90 4.67
C LYS A 129 -7.72 -10.55 5.02
N TYR A 130 -7.06 -9.46 4.64
CA TYR A 130 -7.52 -8.11 4.96
C TYR A 130 -8.30 -7.47 3.82
N ASP A 131 -8.57 -8.23 2.75
CA ASP A 131 -9.29 -7.75 1.57
C ASP A 131 -8.66 -6.50 0.96
N LYS A 132 -7.35 -6.56 0.76
CA LYS A 132 -6.59 -5.46 0.16
C LYS A 132 -5.99 -5.91 -1.17
N PRO A 133 -6.02 -5.07 -2.21
CA PRO A 133 -5.29 -5.39 -3.43
C PRO A 133 -3.80 -5.30 -3.20
N VAL A 134 -3.04 -6.10 -3.95
CA VAL A 134 -1.59 -6.14 -3.86
C VAL A 134 -1.02 -6.07 -5.28
N ARG A 135 0.08 -5.34 -5.42
CA ARG A 135 0.77 -5.20 -6.68
C ARG A 135 2.23 -5.54 -6.50
N ILE A 136 2.74 -6.40 -7.37
CA ILE A 136 4.14 -6.81 -7.37
C ILE A 136 4.79 -6.29 -8.64
N GLY A 137 5.75 -5.36 -8.49
CA GLY A 137 6.50 -4.84 -9.62
C GLY A 137 7.73 -5.69 -9.86
N VAL A 138 8.00 -6.06 -11.10
CA VAL A 138 9.20 -6.81 -11.48
C VAL A 138 9.81 -6.16 -12.70
N ASN A 139 11.12 -6.38 -12.91
CA ASN A 139 11.84 -5.72 -14.00
C ASN A 139 11.35 -6.16 -15.39
N TRP A 140 10.80 -7.35 -15.51
CA TRP A 140 10.34 -7.92 -16.77
C TRP A 140 8.80 -7.92 -16.87
N GLY A 141 8.13 -7.13 -16.04
CA GLY A 141 6.69 -7.01 -16.07
C GLY A 141 6.11 -6.87 -14.69
N CYS A 142 4.81 -6.94 -14.61
CA CYS A 142 4.09 -6.90 -13.34
C CYS A 142 3.25 -8.13 -13.18
N LEU A 143 3.29 -8.71 -11.99
CA LEU A 143 2.35 -9.72 -11.58
C LEU A 143 1.38 -9.07 -10.63
N LEU A 144 0.10 -9.17 -10.95
CA LEU A 144 -0.95 -8.60 -10.11
C LEU A 144 -1.72 -9.71 -9.44
N TYR A 145 -1.75 -9.62 -8.11
CA TYR A 145 -2.56 -10.52 -7.30
C TYR A 145 -3.58 -9.66 -6.59
N THR A 146 -4.82 -9.78 -7.02
CA THR A 146 -5.91 -9.07 -6.38
C THR A 146 -6.92 -10.06 -5.86
N SER A 147 -7.45 -9.78 -4.71
CA SER A 147 -8.55 -10.52 -4.16
C SER A 147 -9.68 -9.52 -3.96
N PRO A 148 -10.85 -9.79 -4.51
CA PRO A 148 -11.25 -11.02 -5.19
C PRO A 148 -11.14 -10.99 -6.71
N SER A 149 -10.57 -9.95 -7.32
CA SER A 149 -10.60 -9.83 -8.78
C SER A 149 -9.30 -10.27 -9.43
N PRO A 150 -9.26 -11.45 -10.06
CA PRO A 150 -8.06 -11.92 -10.78
C PRO A 150 -7.88 -11.27 -12.14
N ARG A 151 -8.81 -10.46 -12.59
CA ARG A 151 -8.75 -9.87 -13.92
C ARG A 151 -8.03 -8.54 -14.00
N ASP A 152 -7.53 -8.09 -12.87
CA ASP A 152 -6.80 -6.85 -12.85
C ASP A 152 -5.45 -7.07 -13.53
N THR A 153 -5.27 -6.46 -14.70
CA THR A 153 -4.07 -6.62 -15.50
C THR A 153 -3.24 -5.36 -15.57
N GLU A 154 -3.45 -4.46 -14.66
CA GLU A 154 -2.76 -3.20 -14.60
C GLU A 154 -1.25 -3.38 -14.52
N ARG A 155 -0.50 -2.55 -15.21
CA ARG A 155 0.95 -2.55 -15.20
C ARG A 155 1.47 -1.27 -14.58
N SER A 156 2.61 -1.38 -13.93
CA SER A 156 3.22 -0.22 -13.29
C SER A 156 3.82 0.74 -14.28
#